data_32137431facaed2bde98b4a2c0ec3906
#
_entry.id   32137431facaed2bde98b4a2c0ec3906
#
_cell.length_a   1.000
_cell.length_b   1.000
_cell.length_c   1.000
_cell.angle_alpha   90.00
_cell.angle_beta   90.00
_cell.angle_gamma   90.00
#
_symmetry.space_group_name_H-M   'P 1'
#
loop_
_entity.id
_entity.type
_entity.pdbx_description
1 polymer ?
#
loop_
_entity_poly.entity_id
_entity_poly.type
_entity_poly.pdbx_seq_one_letter_code
_entity_poly.pdbx_strand_id
1 'polypeptide(L)'
;MAAADIPQYIGTFECTAYAEDTITATGTVPRHMKTVAVDPNVIPYGTRLYIADLDIYVTAEDCGGAVKGNVIDIFMDGSEADTATFGRQVHKVYEVR
;
A
#
# COMPACT_ATOMS: atom_id res chain seq x y z
N MET A 1 1.99 -10.22 -22.43
CA MET A 1 2.34 -10.19 -20.99
C MET A 1 2.91 -11.54 -20.58
N ALA A 2 4.06 -11.56 -19.93
CA ALA A 2 4.61 -12.80 -19.40
C ALA A 2 3.74 -13.31 -18.24
N ALA A 3 3.74 -14.65 -18.03
CA ALA A 3 2.95 -15.24 -16.92
C ALA A 3 3.32 -14.64 -15.56
N ALA A 4 4.60 -14.27 -15.36
CA ALA A 4 5.09 -13.65 -14.12
C ALA A 4 4.50 -12.26 -13.88
N ASP A 5 3.99 -11.59 -14.91
CA ASP A 5 3.40 -10.24 -14.81
C ASP A 5 1.88 -10.27 -14.62
N ILE A 6 1.26 -11.45 -14.62
CA ILE A 6 -0.18 -11.57 -14.41
C ILE A 6 -0.48 -11.35 -12.93
N PRO A 7 -1.32 -10.36 -12.59
CA PRO A 7 -1.68 -10.10 -11.20
C PRO A 7 -2.39 -11.30 -10.56
N GLN A 8 -2.00 -11.61 -9.33
CA GLN A 8 -2.60 -12.69 -8.53
C GLN A 8 -3.46 -12.06 -7.43
N TYR A 9 -4.76 -12.37 -7.43
CA TYR A 9 -5.66 -11.87 -6.41
C TYR A 9 -5.27 -12.41 -5.03
N ILE A 10 -5.08 -11.52 -4.05
CA ILE A 10 -4.70 -11.90 -2.69
C ILE A 10 -5.75 -11.56 -1.62
N GLY A 11 -6.81 -10.87 -1.99
CA GLY A 11 -7.93 -10.58 -1.09
C GLY A 11 -8.38 -9.14 -1.13
N THR A 12 -9.36 -8.83 -0.28
CA THR A 12 -9.79 -7.46 -0.04
C THR A 12 -9.06 -6.90 1.18
N PHE A 13 -8.65 -5.64 1.07
CA PHE A 13 -7.93 -4.94 2.13
C PHE A 13 -8.61 -3.62 2.43
N GLU A 14 -8.57 -3.25 3.70
CA GLU A 14 -8.95 -1.92 4.12
C GLU A 14 -7.80 -0.97 3.81
N CYS A 15 -8.07 0.04 3.00
CA CYS A 15 -7.07 0.98 2.52
C CYS A 15 -7.30 2.34 3.16
N THR A 16 -6.24 2.89 3.74
CA THR A 16 -6.19 4.21 4.34
C THR A 16 -5.04 4.99 3.70
N ALA A 17 -4.83 6.22 4.10
CA ALA A 17 -3.73 7.03 3.60
C ALA A 17 -2.99 7.69 4.75
N TYR A 18 -1.67 7.89 4.58
CA TYR A 18 -0.86 8.59 5.55
C TYR A 18 0.09 9.56 4.84
N ALA A 19 0.55 10.55 5.56
CA ALA A 19 1.48 11.58 5.07
C ALA A 19 2.60 11.79 6.10
N GLU A 20 3.47 12.74 5.81
CA GLU A 20 4.48 13.23 6.76
C GLU A 20 5.47 12.16 7.24
N ASP A 21 5.85 11.26 6.34
CA ASP A 21 6.93 10.32 6.58
C ASP A 21 8.16 10.71 5.76
N THR A 22 9.35 10.58 6.33
CA THR A 22 10.60 10.94 5.67
C THR A 22 11.40 9.72 5.24
N ILE A 23 11.22 8.60 5.94
CA ILE A 23 11.87 7.34 5.64
C ILE A 23 10.98 6.19 6.09
N THR A 24 10.89 5.15 5.27
CA THR A 24 10.09 3.97 5.58
C THR A 24 10.84 2.99 6.48
N ALA A 25 10.14 1.98 6.98
CA ALA A 25 10.73 0.92 7.80
C ALA A 25 11.83 0.15 7.07
N THR A 26 11.78 0.08 5.74
CA THR A 26 12.80 -0.58 4.92
C THR A 26 13.95 0.34 4.51
N GLY A 27 13.92 1.61 4.94
CA GLY A 27 14.98 2.57 4.66
C GLY A 27 14.83 3.35 3.37
N THR A 28 13.67 3.26 2.71
CA THR A 28 13.41 3.97 1.46
C THR A 28 12.75 5.33 1.73
N VAL A 29 12.87 6.24 0.78
CA VAL A 29 12.11 7.50 0.79
C VAL A 29 10.71 7.20 0.25
N PRO A 30 9.63 7.48 1.01
CA PRO A 30 8.29 7.16 0.54
C PRO A 30 7.92 8.00 -0.68
N ARG A 31 7.16 7.37 -1.60
CA ARG A 31 6.70 8.00 -2.84
C ARG A 31 5.20 8.02 -2.91
N HIS A 32 4.66 9.16 -3.34
CA HIS A 32 3.23 9.41 -3.44
C HIS A 32 2.51 8.33 -4.25
N MET A 33 1.50 7.69 -3.67
CA MET A 33 0.68 6.66 -4.29
C MET A 33 1.47 5.47 -4.84
N LYS A 34 2.67 5.25 -4.34
CA LYS A 34 3.55 4.13 -4.73
C LYS A 34 4.10 3.37 -3.53
N THR A 35 4.25 4.01 -2.39
CA THR A 35 4.72 3.39 -1.17
C THR A 35 3.52 3.08 -0.28
N VAL A 36 3.46 1.85 0.25
CA VAL A 36 2.42 1.47 1.20
C VAL A 36 3.03 0.87 2.45
N ALA A 37 2.36 1.13 3.59
CA ALA A 37 2.58 0.42 4.83
C ALA A 37 1.65 -0.78 4.88
N VAL A 38 2.19 -1.90 5.36
CA VAL A 38 1.48 -3.18 5.44
C VAL A 38 1.78 -3.86 6.76
N ASP A 39 1.04 -4.93 7.06
CA ASP A 39 1.46 -5.89 8.08
C ASP A 39 2.43 -6.88 7.42
N PRO A 40 3.72 -6.87 7.79
CA PRO A 40 4.71 -7.74 7.13
C PRO A 40 4.49 -9.23 7.38
N ASN A 41 3.63 -9.60 8.34
CA ASN A 41 3.20 -10.98 8.53
C ASN A 41 2.16 -11.40 7.49
N VAL A 42 1.51 -10.45 6.82
CA VAL A 42 0.51 -10.70 5.79
C VAL A 42 1.10 -10.47 4.41
N ILE A 43 1.81 -9.36 4.23
CA ILE A 43 2.45 -9.00 2.97
C ILE A 43 3.93 -8.73 3.24
N PRO A 44 4.84 -9.57 2.73
CA PRO A 44 6.27 -9.35 2.93
C PRO A 44 6.74 -8.03 2.30
N TYR A 45 7.72 -7.39 2.92
CA TYR A 45 8.35 -6.20 2.34
C TYR A 45 8.92 -6.50 0.96
N GLY A 46 8.84 -5.55 0.06
CA GLY A 46 9.27 -5.67 -1.33
C GLY A 46 8.19 -6.20 -2.25
N THR A 47 7.07 -6.69 -1.73
CA THR A 47 5.97 -7.18 -2.54
C THR A 47 5.37 -6.01 -3.34
N ARG A 48 5.21 -6.22 -4.63
CA ARG A 48 4.52 -5.27 -5.50
C ARG A 48 3.05 -5.64 -5.58
N LEU A 49 2.20 -4.65 -5.44
CA LEU A 49 0.76 -4.82 -5.41
C LEU A 49 0.08 -3.94 -6.46
N TYR A 50 -1.08 -4.39 -6.91
CA TYR A 50 -1.97 -3.60 -7.75
C TYR A 50 -3.31 -3.44 -7.03
N ILE A 51 -3.75 -2.20 -6.85
CA ILE A 51 -5.06 -1.87 -6.28
C ILE A 51 -5.96 -1.44 -7.43
N ALA A 52 -6.80 -2.36 -7.89
CA ALA A 52 -7.51 -2.21 -9.16
C ALA A 52 -8.46 -1.01 -9.20
N ASP A 53 -9.23 -0.78 -8.14
CA ASP A 53 -10.20 0.31 -8.10
C ASP A 53 -9.53 1.68 -8.19
N LEU A 54 -8.28 1.79 -7.73
CA LEU A 54 -7.51 3.03 -7.76
C LEU A 54 -6.58 3.09 -8.97
N ASP A 55 -6.42 1.96 -9.67
CA ASP A 55 -5.50 1.80 -10.80
C ASP A 55 -4.08 2.25 -10.45
N ILE A 56 -3.58 1.78 -9.30
CA ILE A 56 -2.23 2.11 -8.85
C ILE A 56 -1.41 0.85 -8.57
N TYR A 57 -0.12 0.94 -8.88
CA TYR A 57 0.88 -0.06 -8.52
C TYR A 57 1.67 0.47 -7.34
N VAL A 58 1.75 -0.32 -6.28
CA VAL A 58 2.40 0.09 -5.04
C VAL A 58 3.38 -0.99 -4.57
N THR A 59 4.30 -0.61 -3.70
CA THR A 59 5.29 -1.51 -3.12
C THR A 59 5.20 -1.47 -1.61
N ALA A 60 5.20 -2.65 -0.98
CA ALA A 60 5.20 -2.78 0.47
C ALA A 60 6.59 -2.42 1.01
N GLU A 61 6.72 -1.23 1.58
CA GLU A 61 8.01 -0.69 2.05
C GLU A 61 7.99 -0.25 3.50
N ASP A 62 6.81 -0.20 4.12
CA ASP A 62 6.65 0.37 5.45
C ASP A 62 5.71 -0.48 6.29
N CYS A 63 5.65 -0.18 7.58
CA CYS A 63 4.71 -0.77 8.52
C CYS A 63 4.26 0.31 9.51
N GLY A 64 3.28 -0.02 10.33
CA GLY A 64 2.80 0.88 11.38
C GLY A 64 2.08 0.11 12.47
N GLY A 65 2.00 0.69 13.66
CA GLY A 65 1.38 0.04 14.82
C GLY A 65 -0.08 -0.32 14.63
N ALA A 66 -0.80 0.46 13.82
CA ALA A 66 -2.21 0.23 13.52
C ALA A 66 -2.44 -0.52 12.20
N VAL A 67 -1.37 -0.82 11.45
CA VAL A 67 -1.47 -1.50 10.15
C VAL A 67 -1.30 -3.00 10.38
N LYS A 68 -2.39 -3.67 10.73
CA LYS A 68 -2.40 -5.09 11.08
C LYS A 68 -3.43 -5.84 10.27
N GLY A 69 -3.09 -7.07 9.88
CA GLY A 69 -3.96 -7.92 9.08
C GLY A 69 -4.13 -7.39 7.66
N ASN A 70 -5.36 -7.43 7.16
CA ASN A 70 -5.69 -7.00 5.80
C ASN A 70 -5.92 -5.48 5.75
N VAL A 71 -4.89 -4.73 6.09
CA VAL A 71 -4.86 -3.26 6.05
C VAL A 71 -3.67 -2.81 5.21
N ILE A 72 -3.90 -1.85 4.35
CA ILE A 72 -2.87 -1.18 3.56
C ILE A 72 -3.01 0.32 3.77
N ASP A 73 -1.92 0.98 4.16
CA ASP A 73 -1.88 2.42 4.39
C ASP A 73 -1.02 3.05 3.29
N ILE A 74 -1.65 3.86 2.44
CA ILE A 74 -1.04 4.38 1.22
C ILE A 74 -0.40 5.74 1.52
N PHE A 75 0.89 5.87 1.20
CA PHE A 75 1.56 7.15 1.36
C PHE A 75 1.04 8.16 0.33
N MET A 76 0.58 9.31 0.83
CA MET A 76 0.14 10.43 0.00
C MET A 76 0.97 11.66 0.35
N ASP A 77 1.70 12.17 -0.63
CA ASP A 77 2.51 13.38 -0.48
C ASP A 77 1.57 14.60 -0.49
N GLY A 78 1.15 15.00 0.71
CA GLY A 78 0.19 16.07 0.88
C GLY A 78 -0.05 16.36 2.35
N SER A 79 -1.13 17.05 2.65
CA SER A 79 -1.50 17.38 4.01
C SER A 79 -2.31 16.27 4.68
N GLU A 80 -2.43 16.35 6.03
CA GLU A 80 -3.35 15.47 6.75
C GLU A 80 -4.79 15.61 6.26
N ALA A 81 -5.18 16.80 5.77
CA ALA A 81 -6.51 17.00 5.21
C ALA A 81 -6.71 16.15 3.95
N ASP A 82 -5.67 15.99 3.11
CA ASP A 82 -5.73 15.15 1.93
C ASP A 82 -5.88 13.67 2.30
N THR A 83 -5.14 13.22 3.30
CA THR A 83 -5.25 11.83 3.78
C THR A 83 -6.60 11.59 4.45
N ALA A 84 -7.12 12.55 5.19
CA ALA A 84 -8.45 12.47 5.79
C ALA A 84 -9.56 12.38 4.73
N THR A 85 -9.39 13.11 3.61
CA THR A 85 -10.32 13.05 2.48
C THR A 85 -10.35 11.66 1.84
N PHE A 86 -9.19 11.00 1.73
CA PHE A 86 -9.11 9.61 1.26
C PHE A 86 -9.95 8.70 2.16
N GLY A 87 -9.86 8.91 3.47
CA GLY A 87 -10.63 8.18 4.46
C GLY A 87 -10.26 6.71 4.51
N ARG A 88 -11.28 5.87 4.63
CA ARG A 88 -11.15 4.42 4.78
C ARG A 88 -11.97 3.75 3.68
N GLN A 89 -11.31 2.96 2.85
CA GLN A 89 -11.92 2.32 1.69
C GLN A 89 -11.58 0.83 1.71
N VAL A 90 -12.41 0.02 1.05
CA VAL A 90 -12.13 -1.42 0.90
C VAL A 90 -11.93 -1.71 -0.58
N HIS A 91 -10.81 -2.33 -0.91
CA HIS A 91 -10.44 -2.61 -2.29
C HIS A 91 -9.90 -4.03 -2.47
N LYS A 92 -10.11 -4.58 -3.65
CA LYS A 92 -9.45 -5.82 -4.07
C LYS A 92 -7.99 -5.52 -4.39
N VAL A 93 -7.11 -6.37 -3.89
CA VAL A 93 -5.67 -6.22 -4.03
C VAL A 93 -5.08 -7.45 -4.72
N TYR A 94 -4.14 -7.21 -5.60
CA TYR A 94 -3.46 -8.23 -6.40
C TYR A 94 -1.96 -8.11 -6.17
N GLU A 95 -1.28 -9.25 -6.10
CA GLU A 95 0.17 -9.29 -6.12
C GLU A 95 0.64 -9.28 -7.58
N VAL A 96 1.66 -8.49 -7.87
CA VAL A 96 2.28 -8.38 -9.20
C VAL A 96 3.72 -8.84 -9.08
N ARG A 97 4.16 -9.69 -10.00
CA ARG A 97 5.52 -10.22 -10.00
C ARG A 97 6.36 -9.65 -11.11
#